data_8e720f19a46ec56231423c4fd5f64d9a
#
_entry.id   8e720f19a46ec56231423c4fd5f64d9a
#
_cell.length_a   1.000
_cell.length_b   1.000
_cell.length_c   1.000
_cell.angle_alpha   90.00
_cell.angle_beta   90.00
_cell.angle_gamma   90.00
#
_symmetry.space_group_name_H-M   'P 1'
#
loop_
_entity.id
_entity.type
_entity.pdbx_description
1 polymer ?
#
loop_
_entity_poly.entity_id
_entity_poly.type
_entity_poly.pdbx_seq_one_letter_code
_entity_poly.pdbx_strand_id
1 'polypeptide(L)'
;MLNEIFQIDRFIDTPVRQLSLGQRMRGDLVAAMLHSPDVLFLDEPTIGLDVEAKYSVRKFIKEINQRSQTTIILTTHDLGDIQELCQRVIIINEGKIIEDGSLEELIDKIAPYRQLIVDFYQPAAIPHPHAELISVNEARSVYRFRKDEISAAQLIEDISRTTPIKEVGLEEAKIDDIIRMVYQQGNVAKREQD
;
A
#
# COMPACT_ATOMS: atom_id res chain seq x y z
N MET A 1 -23.97 13.41 13.02
CA MET A 1 -22.82 12.51 12.93
C MET A 1 -22.58 12.04 11.51
N LEU A 2 -23.42 11.18 10.88
CA LEU A 2 -23.19 10.75 9.48
C LEU A 2 -23.19 11.93 8.50
N ASN A 3 -24.08 12.88 8.70
CA ASN A 3 -24.19 14.08 7.86
C ASN A 3 -22.96 14.99 7.90
N GLU A 4 -22.34 15.16 9.06
CA GLU A 4 -21.12 15.98 9.23
C GLU A 4 -19.93 15.39 8.47
N ILE A 5 -19.84 14.07 8.41
CA ILE A 5 -18.75 13.35 7.77
C ILE A 5 -18.93 13.34 6.25
N PHE A 6 -20.17 13.14 5.77
CA PHE A 6 -20.47 12.93 4.34
C PHE A 6 -20.86 14.18 3.58
N GLN A 7 -21.21 15.25 4.31
CA GLN A 7 -21.77 16.45 3.69
C GLN A 7 -22.98 16.11 2.78
N ILE A 8 -23.83 15.19 3.25
CA ILE A 8 -24.98 14.68 2.49
C ILE A 8 -25.97 15.79 2.18
N ASP A 9 -26.12 16.76 3.09
CA ASP A 9 -27.00 17.92 2.90
C ASP A 9 -26.77 18.62 1.57
N ARG A 10 -25.57 18.53 1.00
CA ARG A 10 -25.25 19.13 -0.30
C ARG A 10 -25.94 18.48 -1.48
N PHE A 11 -26.39 17.24 -1.33
CA PHE A 11 -26.94 16.47 -2.45
C PHE A 11 -28.11 15.55 -2.08
N ILE A 12 -28.60 15.58 -0.83
CA ILE A 12 -29.67 14.70 -0.36
C ILE A 12 -30.98 14.85 -1.18
N ASP A 13 -31.26 16.05 -1.67
CA ASP A 13 -32.44 16.34 -2.50
C ASP A 13 -32.18 16.09 -3.99
N THR A 14 -30.96 15.68 -4.37
CA THR A 14 -30.59 15.45 -5.76
C THR A 14 -30.98 14.02 -6.16
N PRO A 15 -31.73 13.83 -7.26
CA PRO A 15 -32.08 12.50 -7.76
C PRO A 15 -30.80 11.67 -8.02
N VAL A 16 -30.78 10.39 -7.61
CA VAL A 16 -29.61 9.49 -7.71
C VAL A 16 -28.96 9.48 -9.10
N ARG A 17 -29.78 9.57 -10.17
CA ARG A 17 -29.32 9.62 -11.56
C ARG A 17 -28.49 10.88 -11.93
N GLN A 18 -28.55 11.91 -11.10
CA GLN A 18 -27.83 13.18 -11.30
C GLN A 18 -26.61 13.30 -10.38
N LEU A 19 -26.43 12.37 -9.45
CA LEU A 19 -25.26 12.33 -8.56
C LEU A 19 -24.02 11.94 -9.34
N SER A 20 -22.88 12.57 -8.98
CA SER A 20 -21.59 12.07 -9.40
C SER A 20 -21.32 10.68 -8.79
N LEU A 21 -20.40 9.92 -9.36
CA LEU A 21 -20.04 8.60 -8.84
C LEU A 21 -19.60 8.67 -7.37
N GLY A 22 -18.80 9.66 -7.00
CA GLY A 22 -18.36 9.86 -5.60
C GLY A 22 -19.51 10.29 -4.66
N GLN A 23 -20.47 11.08 -5.13
CA GLN A 23 -21.68 11.42 -4.35
C GLN A 23 -22.56 10.19 -4.14
N ARG A 24 -22.74 9.38 -5.19
CA ARG A 24 -23.49 8.13 -5.10
C ARG A 24 -22.85 7.17 -4.12
N MET A 25 -21.53 6.93 -4.24
CA MET A 25 -20.80 6.05 -3.32
C MET A 25 -20.96 6.51 -1.85
N ARG A 26 -20.87 7.80 -1.58
CA ARG A 26 -21.11 8.34 -0.23
C ARG A 26 -22.52 8.09 0.25
N GLY A 27 -23.50 8.25 -0.62
CA GLY A 27 -24.92 7.94 -0.31
C GLY A 27 -25.12 6.46 0.01
N ASP A 28 -24.51 5.56 -0.79
CA ASP A 28 -24.60 4.11 -0.59
C ASP A 28 -23.95 3.69 0.75
N LEU A 29 -22.78 4.26 1.08
CA LEU A 29 -22.11 4.01 2.36
C LEU A 29 -22.93 4.48 3.56
N VAL A 30 -23.57 5.64 3.45
CA VAL A 30 -24.47 6.12 4.51
C VAL A 30 -25.69 5.22 4.65
N ALA A 31 -26.31 4.83 3.55
CA ALA A 31 -27.45 3.91 3.58
C ALA A 31 -27.09 2.58 4.25
N ALA A 32 -25.90 2.05 3.96
CA ALA A 32 -25.39 0.83 4.58
C ALA A 32 -25.14 0.99 6.10
N MET A 33 -24.88 2.21 6.57
CA MET A 33 -24.62 2.48 8.00
C MET A 33 -25.83 2.88 8.82
N LEU A 34 -27.01 3.10 8.19
CA LEU A 34 -28.22 3.56 8.90
C LEU A 34 -28.67 2.61 10.03
N HIS A 35 -28.44 1.32 9.86
CA HIS A 35 -28.85 0.31 10.83
C HIS A 35 -27.71 -0.12 11.78
N SER A 36 -26.57 0.61 11.77
CA SER A 36 -25.39 0.37 12.62
C SER A 36 -24.91 -1.09 12.60
N PRO A 37 -24.48 -1.61 11.44
CA PRO A 37 -24.07 -3.00 11.31
C PRO A 37 -22.78 -3.29 12.08
N ASP A 38 -22.66 -4.51 12.64
CA ASP A 38 -21.40 -4.99 13.24
C ASP A 38 -20.34 -5.30 12.19
N VAL A 39 -20.77 -5.71 10.99
CA VAL A 39 -19.90 -6.06 9.85
C VAL A 39 -20.40 -5.38 8.59
N LEU A 40 -19.49 -4.71 7.89
CA LEU A 40 -19.74 -4.03 6.62
C LEU A 40 -18.86 -4.63 5.53
N PHE A 41 -19.50 -5.10 4.45
CA PHE A 41 -18.80 -5.56 3.25
C PHE A 41 -18.78 -4.46 2.20
N LEU A 42 -17.60 -4.16 1.66
CA LEU A 42 -17.39 -3.17 0.62
C LEU A 42 -16.69 -3.83 -0.56
N ASP A 43 -17.35 -3.83 -1.71
CA ASP A 43 -16.80 -4.36 -2.94
C ASP A 43 -16.30 -3.21 -3.82
N GLU A 44 -14.96 -3.12 -3.98
CA GLU A 44 -14.26 -2.09 -4.77
C GLU A 44 -14.73 -0.64 -4.47
N PRO A 45 -14.71 -0.17 -3.20
CA PRO A 45 -15.38 1.07 -2.80
C PRO A 45 -14.80 2.34 -3.43
N THR A 46 -13.62 2.27 -4.03
CA THR A 46 -12.94 3.45 -4.63
C THR A 46 -12.80 3.36 -6.14
N ILE A 47 -13.32 2.29 -6.76
CA ILE A 47 -13.17 2.08 -8.20
C ILE A 47 -13.82 3.21 -9.02
N GLY A 48 -13.08 3.71 -10.01
CA GLY A 48 -13.59 4.76 -10.91
C GLY A 48 -13.73 6.14 -10.29
N LEU A 49 -13.33 6.33 -9.01
CA LEU A 49 -13.34 7.63 -8.36
C LEU A 49 -12.07 8.42 -8.72
N ASP A 50 -12.21 9.75 -8.78
CA ASP A 50 -11.06 10.65 -8.82
C ASP A 50 -10.30 10.67 -7.47
N VAL A 51 -9.13 11.31 -7.45
CA VAL A 51 -8.25 11.32 -6.28
C VAL A 51 -8.92 11.91 -5.04
N GLU A 52 -9.69 12.99 -5.20
CA GLU A 52 -10.36 13.66 -4.09
C GLU A 52 -11.52 12.81 -3.53
N ALA A 53 -12.29 12.19 -4.42
CA ALA A 53 -13.37 11.28 -4.02
C ALA A 53 -12.82 10.03 -3.34
N LYS A 54 -11.72 9.42 -3.84
CA LYS A 54 -11.03 8.32 -3.16
C LYS A 54 -10.60 8.70 -1.76
N TYR A 55 -9.93 9.85 -1.60
CA TYR A 55 -9.53 10.34 -0.29
C TYR A 55 -10.71 10.48 0.68
N SER A 56 -11.81 11.05 0.20
CA SER A 56 -13.03 11.24 1.00
C SER A 56 -13.64 9.91 1.44
N VAL A 57 -13.69 8.91 0.54
CA VAL A 57 -14.22 7.57 0.84
C VAL A 57 -13.30 6.84 1.84
N ARG A 58 -11.99 6.87 1.64
CA ARG A 58 -11.02 6.26 2.58
C ARG A 58 -11.12 6.86 3.98
N LYS A 59 -11.13 8.19 4.05
CA LYS A 59 -11.30 8.89 5.32
C LYS A 59 -12.55 8.43 6.05
N PHE A 60 -13.64 8.30 5.31
CA PHE A 60 -14.90 7.85 5.87
C PHE A 60 -14.83 6.40 6.38
N ILE A 61 -14.29 5.48 5.61
CA ILE A 61 -14.13 4.08 6.02
C ILE A 61 -13.34 4.00 7.33
N LYS A 62 -12.25 4.78 7.47
CA LYS A 62 -11.49 4.90 8.72
C LYS A 62 -12.33 5.41 9.88
N GLU A 63 -13.11 6.47 9.65
CA GLU A 63 -13.94 7.07 10.69
C GLU A 63 -15.05 6.12 11.17
N ILE A 64 -15.69 5.36 10.28
CA ILE A 64 -16.66 4.32 10.65
C ILE A 64 -15.99 3.28 11.55
N ASN A 65 -14.89 2.70 11.08
CA ASN A 65 -14.19 1.65 11.83
C ASN A 65 -13.80 2.12 13.23
N GLN A 66 -13.27 3.35 13.35
CA GLN A 66 -12.81 3.89 14.63
C GLN A 66 -13.96 4.27 15.57
N ARG A 67 -15.03 4.89 15.06
CA ARG A 67 -16.12 5.43 15.89
C ARG A 67 -17.20 4.41 16.20
N SER A 68 -17.56 3.60 15.22
CA SER A 68 -18.65 2.64 15.35
C SER A 68 -18.19 1.23 15.70
N GLN A 69 -16.86 1.01 15.73
CA GLN A 69 -16.25 -0.32 15.95
C GLN A 69 -16.77 -1.38 14.96
N THR A 70 -17.29 -0.93 13.82
CA THR A 70 -17.78 -1.80 12.76
C THR A 70 -16.61 -2.54 12.12
N THR A 71 -16.67 -3.85 12.03
CA THR A 71 -15.70 -4.64 11.27
C THR A 71 -15.91 -4.41 9.79
N ILE A 72 -14.88 -3.96 9.06
CA ILE A 72 -14.99 -3.68 7.63
C ILE A 72 -14.18 -4.72 6.86
N ILE A 73 -14.84 -5.40 5.94
CA ILE A 73 -14.21 -6.30 4.97
C ILE A 73 -14.37 -5.66 3.61
N LEU A 74 -13.25 -5.32 2.97
CA LEU A 74 -13.28 -4.70 1.65
C LEU A 74 -12.51 -5.55 0.64
N THR A 75 -13.02 -5.60 -0.59
CA THR A 75 -12.26 -6.08 -1.74
C THR A 75 -11.69 -4.87 -2.46
N THR A 76 -10.47 -4.95 -2.93
CA THR A 76 -9.84 -3.91 -3.74
C THR A 76 -8.63 -4.45 -4.49
N HIS A 77 -8.36 -3.85 -5.63
CA HIS A 77 -7.10 -3.99 -6.35
C HIS A 77 -6.29 -2.67 -6.31
N ASP A 78 -6.82 -1.64 -5.64
CA ASP A 78 -6.14 -0.36 -5.45
C ASP A 78 -5.21 -0.45 -4.22
N LEU A 79 -3.92 -0.37 -4.46
CA LEU A 79 -2.91 -0.51 -3.44
C LEU A 79 -2.94 0.61 -2.41
N GLY A 80 -3.37 1.80 -2.82
CA GLY A 80 -3.58 2.90 -1.88
C GLY A 80 -4.68 2.58 -0.87
N ASP A 81 -5.71 1.81 -1.26
CA ASP A 81 -6.73 1.34 -0.31
C ASP A 81 -6.14 0.35 0.68
N ILE A 82 -5.33 -0.60 0.20
CA ILE A 82 -4.68 -1.58 1.05
C ILE A 82 -3.78 -0.87 2.08
N GLN A 83 -2.90 0.03 1.61
CA GLN A 83 -1.97 0.75 2.48
C GLN A 83 -2.66 1.64 3.50
N GLU A 84 -3.73 2.31 3.09
CA GLU A 84 -4.38 3.29 3.95
C GLU A 84 -5.43 2.69 4.89
N LEU A 85 -6.11 1.60 4.49
CA LEU A 85 -7.27 1.07 5.19
C LEU A 85 -7.02 -0.25 5.89
N CYS A 86 -6.13 -1.11 5.35
CA CYS A 86 -6.05 -2.49 5.78
C CYS A 86 -4.93 -2.70 6.80
N GLN A 87 -5.27 -3.24 7.96
CA GLN A 87 -4.30 -3.76 8.93
C GLN A 87 -3.99 -5.24 8.66
N ARG A 88 -4.98 -5.99 8.15
CA ARG A 88 -4.86 -7.40 7.76
C ARG A 88 -5.26 -7.54 6.30
N VAL A 89 -4.51 -8.32 5.56
CA VAL A 89 -4.71 -8.56 4.14
C VAL A 89 -4.82 -10.06 3.90
N ILE A 90 -5.82 -10.45 3.11
CA ILE A 90 -6.00 -11.82 2.63
C ILE A 90 -5.84 -11.79 1.11
N ILE A 91 -4.84 -12.49 0.60
CA ILE A 91 -4.60 -12.61 -0.85
C ILE A 91 -5.23 -13.90 -1.34
N ILE A 92 -6.14 -13.75 -2.29
CA ILE A 92 -6.87 -14.87 -2.90
C ILE A 92 -6.45 -15.01 -4.37
N ASN A 93 -6.10 -16.22 -4.77
CA ASN A 93 -5.85 -16.55 -6.16
C ASN A 93 -6.52 -17.88 -6.50
N GLU A 94 -7.25 -17.93 -7.63
CA GLU A 94 -7.98 -19.13 -8.10
C GLU A 94 -8.85 -19.80 -7.01
N GLY A 95 -9.52 -18.98 -6.19
CA GLY A 95 -10.41 -19.45 -5.12
C GLY A 95 -9.71 -20.02 -3.89
N LYS A 96 -8.38 -19.88 -3.78
CA LYS A 96 -7.60 -20.31 -2.60
C LYS A 96 -6.96 -19.11 -1.92
N ILE A 97 -6.91 -19.14 -0.60
CA ILE A 97 -6.12 -18.19 0.17
C ILE A 97 -4.64 -18.56 0.01
N ILE A 98 -3.85 -17.62 -0.51
CA ILE A 98 -2.41 -17.78 -0.68
C ILE A 98 -1.68 -17.19 0.53
N GLU A 99 -2.09 -15.99 0.97
CA GLU A 99 -1.51 -15.31 2.11
C GLU A 99 -2.61 -14.72 2.98
N ASP A 100 -2.38 -14.70 4.28
CA ASP A 100 -3.26 -14.12 5.29
C ASP A 100 -2.41 -13.61 6.45
N GLY A 101 -2.38 -12.30 6.67
CA GLY A 101 -1.58 -11.70 7.72
C GLY A 101 -1.66 -10.17 7.73
N SER A 102 -0.84 -9.54 8.57
CA SER A 102 -0.69 -8.09 8.53
C SER A 102 0.02 -7.67 7.24
N LEU A 103 -0.27 -6.46 6.78
CA LEU A 103 0.39 -5.92 5.59
C LEU A 103 1.92 -5.85 5.81
N GLU A 104 2.35 -5.50 7.01
CA GLU A 104 3.77 -5.40 7.38
C GLU A 104 4.47 -6.76 7.31
N GLU A 105 3.87 -7.81 7.91
CA GLU A 105 4.40 -9.18 7.84
C GLU A 105 4.49 -9.70 6.41
N LEU A 106 3.48 -9.39 5.58
CA LEU A 106 3.49 -9.76 4.16
C LEU A 106 4.61 -9.06 3.39
N ILE A 107 4.80 -7.76 3.64
CA ILE A 107 5.89 -6.99 3.03
C ILE A 107 7.25 -7.59 3.42
N ASP A 108 7.47 -7.84 4.70
CA ASP A 108 8.75 -8.36 5.20
C ASP A 108 9.04 -9.78 4.71
N LYS A 109 8.01 -10.61 4.56
CA LYS A 109 8.13 -11.98 4.03
C LYS A 109 8.47 -12.02 2.55
N ILE A 110 7.84 -11.16 1.75
CA ILE A 110 7.87 -11.24 0.28
C ILE A 110 8.96 -10.36 -0.31
N ALA A 111 9.18 -9.18 0.27
CA ALA A 111 10.14 -8.20 -0.18
C ALA A 111 11.04 -7.71 0.97
N PRO A 112 11.90 -8.59 1.51
CA PRO A 112 12.80 -8.24 2.62
C PRO A 112 13.89 -7.22 2.23
N TYR A 113 13.85 -6.74 1.00
CA TYR A 113 14.85 -5.82 0.46
C TYR A 113 14.38 -4.37 0.53
N ARG A 114 15.35 -3.48 0.77
CA ARG A 114 15.22 -2.02 0.60
C ARG A 114 16.21 -1.53 -0.43
N GLN A 115 15.94 -0.36 -0.99
CA GLN A 115 16.87 0.34 -1.86
C GLN A 115 17.37 1.60 -1.17
N LEU A 116 18.68 1.76 -1.11
CA LEU A 116 19.35 2.97 -0.69
C LEU A 116 19.86 3.68 -1.94
N ILE A 117 19.34 4.89 -2.18
CA ILE A 117 19.78 5.78 -3.23
C ILE A 117 20.80 6.73 -2.60
N VAL A 118 21.98 6.78 -3.17
CA VAL A 118 23.07 7.64 -2.67
C VAL A 118 23.54 8.56 -3.79
N ASP A 119 23.38 9.86 -3.57
CA ASP A 119 23.97 10.88 -4.43
C ASP A 119 25.32 11.33 -3.83
N PHE A 120 26.36 11.24 -4.64
CA PHE A 120 27.70 11.68 -4.28
C PHE A 120 28.03 13.05 -4.88
N TYR A 121 29.10 13.69 -4.42
CA TYR A 121 29.63 14.91 -5.06
C TYR A 121 30.36 14.64 -6.37
N GLN A 122 30.83 13.41 -6.56
CA GLN A 122 31.52 12.93 -7.76
C GLN A 122 31.08 11.49 -8.05
N PRO A 123 31.19 11.01 -9.30
CA PRO A 123 30.85 9.64 -9.62
C PRO A 123 31.59 8.64 -8.73
N ALA A 124 30.84 7.76 -8.07
CA ALA A 124 31.39 6.74 -7.18
C ALA A 124 30.55 5.46 -7.26
N ALA A 125 31.24 4.31 -7.36
CA ALA A 125 30.64 2.99 -7.29
C ALA A 125 31.36 2.21 -6.18
N ILE A 126 30.80 2.20 -4.99
CA ILE A 126 31.41 1.62 -3.79
C ILE A 126 30.80 0.24 -3.55
N PRO A 127 31.52 -0.86 -3.77
CA PRO A 127 31.04 -2.20 -3.44
C PRO A 127 30.84 -2.34 -1.93
N HIS A 128 29.80 -3.08 -1.52
CA HIS A 128 29.53 -3.37 -0.13
C HIS A 128 29.19 -4.86 0.06
N PRO A 129 29.69 -5.55 1.09
CA PRO A 129 29.51 -6.99 1.24
C PRO A 129 28.06 -7.39 1.51
N HIS A 130 27.24 -6.51 2.12
CA HIS A 130 25.85 -6.74 2.48
C HIS A 130 24.85 -5.94 1.62
N ALA A 131 25.32 -5.34 0.51
CA ALA A 131 24.44 -4.60 -0.39
C ALA A 131 24.87 -4.78 -1.84
N GLU A 132 23.90 -5.08 -2.68
CA GLU A 132 24.10 -5.20 -4.12
C GLU A 132 24.00 -3.82 -4.78
N LEU A 133 24.98 -3.44 -5.56
CA LEU A 133 24.96 -2.23 -6.35
C LEU A 133 24.13 -2.47 -7.63
N ILE A 134 22.90 -1.95 -7.64
CA ILE A 134 21.91 -2.16 -8.73
C ILE A 134 22.23 -1.30 -9.95
N SER A 135 22.56 -0.04 -9.70
CA SER A 135 22.86 0.90 -10.78
C SER A 135 23.77 2.01 -10.32
N VAL A 136 24.56 2.48 -11.27
CA VAL A 136 25.37 3.70 -11.14
C VAL A 136 25.05 4.58 -12.33
N ASN A 137 24.59 5.79 -12.06
CA ASN A 137 24.28 6.79 -13.07
C ASN A 137 24.89 8.13 -12.64
N GLU A 138 25.93 8.56 -13.33
CA GLU A 138 26.73 9.74 -12.97
C GLU A 138 27.17 9.66 -11.49
N ALA A 139 26.71 10.60 -10.66
CA ALA A 139 27.03 10.66 -9.23
C ALA A 139 26.01 9.95 -8.33
N ARG A 140 25.01 9.24 -8.93
CA ARG A 140 23.99 8.50 -8.21
C ARG A 140 24.23 7.01 -8.26
N SER A 141 24.27 6.37 -7.10
CA SER A 141 24.34 4.91 -6.96
C SER A 141 23.10 4.40 -6.21
N VAL A 142 22.58 3.26 -6.65
CA VAL A 142 21.44 2.59 -6.02
C VAL A 142 21.89 1.24 -5.49
N TYR A 143 21.72 1.04 -4.20
CA TYR A 143 22.05 -0.18 -3.49
C TYR A 143 20.79 -0.92 -3.08
N ARG A 144 20.75 -2.24 -3.29
CA ARG A 144 19.73 -3.13 -2.73
C ARG A 144 20.32 -3.93 -1.59
N PHE A 145 19.69 -3.91 -0.43
CA PHE A 145 20.15 -4.63 0.76
C PHE A 145 18.99 -5.28 1.50
N ARG A 146 19.29 -6.32 2.27
CA ARG A 146 18.30 -7.00 3.11
C ARG A 146 18.22 -6.32 4.47
N LYS A 147 16.98 -6.11 4.96
CA LYS A 147 16.72 -5.48 6.27
C LYS A 147 17.26 -6.31 7.44
N ASP A 148 17.33 -7.63 7.29
CA ASP A 148 17.80 -8.59 8.30
C ASP A 148 19.32 -8.76 8.30
N GLU A 149 20.05 -8.31 7.27
CA GLU A 149 21.50 -8.42 7.17
C GLU A 149 22.22 -7.12 7.59
N ILE A 150 21.68 -5.97 7.21
CA ILE A 150 22.27 -4.67 7.51
C ILE A 150 21.20 -3.60 7.64
N SER A 151 21.37 -2.67 8.59
CA SER A 151 20.49 -1.50 8.69
C SER A 151 20.89 -0.43 7.65
N ALA A 152 19.91 0.39 7.21
CA ALA A 152 20.20 1.52 6.33
C ALA A 152 21.23 2.49 6.95
N ALA A 153 21.15 2.73 8.26
CA ALA A 153 22.09 3.59 8.96
C ALA A 153 23.54 3.07 8.89
N GLN A 154 23.73 1.76 9.12
CA GLN A 154 25.04 1.14 9.03
C GLN A 154 25.59 1.20 7.61
N LEU A 155 24.76 0.91 6.60
CA LEU A 155 25.15 0.98 5.19
C LEU A 155 25.56 2.40 4.79
N ILE A 156 24.82 3.42 5.23
CA ILE A 156 25.16 4.83 5.00
C ILE A 156 26.50 5.19 5.67
N GLU A 157 26.70 4.76 6.92
CA GLU A 157 27.94 5.00 7.65
C GLU A 157 29.13 4.40 6.92
N ASP A 158 29.04 3.14 6.51
CA ASP A 158 30.13 2.42 5.85
C ASP A 158 30.48 3.04 4.48
N ILE A 159 29.47 3.45 3.69
CA ILE A 159 29.68 4.15 2.43
C ILE A 159 30.32 5.53 2.69
N SER A 160 29.84 6.27 3.68
CA SER A 160 30.29 7.63 3.97
C SER A 160 31.76 7.69 4.45
N ARG A 161 32.28 6.61 5.03
CA ARG A 161 33.71 6.47 5.40
C ARG A 161 34.62 6.43 4.18
N THR A 162 34.11 6.00 3.04
CA THR A 162 34.89 5.85 1.80
C THR A 162 34.77 7.11 0.92
N THR A 163 33.59 7.67 0.82
CA THR A 163 33.32 8.81 -0.09
C THR A 163 32.25 9.72 0.50
N PRO A 164 32.45 11.07 0.45
CA PRO A 164 31.46 12.02 0.94
C PRO A 164 30.11 11.88 0.21
N ILE A 165 29.05 11.73 0.99
CA ILE A 165 27.68 11.62 0.50
C ILE A 165 27.09 13.04 0.42
N LYS A 166 26.40 13.33 -0.67
CA LYS A 166 25.66 14.58 -0.88
C LYS A 166 24.23 14.48 -0.36
N GLU A 167 23.55 13.39 -0.71
CA GLU A 167 22.15 13.15 -0.35
C GLU A 167 21.86 11.65 -0.32
N VAL A 168 20.90 11.24 0.50
CA VAL A 168 20.43 9.85 0.56
C VAL A 168 18.91 9.80 0.47
N GLY A 169 18.41 8.78 -0.23
CA GLY A 169 17.01 8.38 -0.26
C GLY A 169 16.90 6.92 0.13
N LEU A 170 15.85 6.57 0.89
CA LEU A 170 15.52 5.19 1.21
C LEU A 170 14.18 4.86 0.56
N GLU A 171 14.16 3.82 -0.27
CA GLU A 171 12.95 3.32 -0.90
C GLU A 171 12.64 1.90 -0.41
N GLU A 172 11.41 1.68 -0.05
CA GLU A 172 10.87 0.35 0.22
C GLU A 172 10.32 -0.28 -1.07
N ALA A 173 10.20 -1.60 -1.08
CA ALA A 173 9.56 -2.29 -2.19
C ALA A 173 8.13 -1.76 -2.36
N LYS A 174 7.76 -1.44 -3.58
CA LYS A 174 6.40 -1.01 -3.90
C LYS A 174 5.45 -2.18 -3.70
N ILE A 175 4.29 -1.93 -3.10
CA ILE A 175 3.28 -2.97 -2.88
C ILE A 175 2.85 -3.64 -4.20
N ASP A 176 2.83 -2.90 -5.31
CA ASP A 176 2.62 -3.45 -6.66
C ASP A 176 3.56 -4.62 -6.98
N ASP A 177 4.84 -4.43 -6.68
CA ASP A 177 5.85 -5.44 -6.94
C ASP A 177 5.68 -6.63 -5.99
N ILE A 178 5.31 -6.37 -4.73
CA ILE A 178 5.05 -7.39 -3.72
C ILE A 178 3.88 -8.27 -4.14
N ILE A 179 2.74 -7.68 -4.49
CA ILE A 179 1.57 -8.41 -4.95
C ILE A 179 1.88 -9.21 -6.22
N ARG A 180 2.61 -8.63 -7.17
CA ARG A 180 3.06 -9.34 -8.38
C ARG A 180 3.93 -10.55 -8.05
N MET A 181 4.84 -10.43 -7.08
CA MET A 181 5.69 -11.53 -6.61
C MET A 181 4.87 -12.65 -5.98
N VAL A 182 3.85 -12.33 -5.17
CA VAL A 182 2.93 -13.33 -4.58
C VAL A 182 2.22 -14.13 -5.66
N TYR A 183 1.66 -13.46 -6.66
CA TYR A 183 1.00 -14.15 -7.77
C TYR A 183 1.96 -15.02 -8.59
N GLN A 184 3.20 -14.59 -8.78
CA GLN A 184 4.22 -15.37 -9.48
C GLN A 184 4.63 -16.61 -8.68
N GLN A 185 4.86 -16.49 -7.38
CA GLN A 185 5.19 -17.62 -6.50
C GLN A 185 4.05 -18.64 -6.41
N GLY A 186 2.81 -18.19 -6.32
CA GLY A 186 1.64 -19.06 -6.35
C GLY A 186 1.51 -19.87 -7.65
N ASN A 187 1.96 -19.32 -8.78
CA ASN A 187 1.96 -19.99 -10.08
C ASN A 187 3.15 -20.95 -10.27
N VAL A 188 4.29 -20.70 -9.63
CA VAL A 188 5.48 -21.58 -9.70
C VAL A 188 5.25 -22.85 -8.87
N ALA A 189 4.67 -22.74 -7.69
CA ALA A 189 4.35 -23.89 -6.84
C ALA A 189 3.39 -24.91 -7.50
N LYS A 190 2.62 -24.50 -8.51
CA LYS A 190 1.78 -25.41 -9.32
C LYS A 190 2.58 -26.20 -10.36
N ARG A 191 3.60 -25.62 -10.97
CA ARG A 191 4.39 -26.28 -12.02
C ARG A 191 5.29 -27.38 -11.50
N GLU A 192 5.49 -27.44 -10.19
CA GLU A 192 6.27 -28.49 -9.52
C GLU A 192 5.39 -29.65 -8.98
N GLN A 193 4.05 -29.54 -9.09
CA GLN A 193 3.09 -30.54 -8.62
C GLN A 193 2.35 -31.26 -9.77
N ASP A 194 2.52 -30.82 -11.01
CA ASP A 194 2.05 -31.47 -12.25
C ASP A 194 3.23 -32.17 -12.97
#